data_7e1d094cbcf7da2127fef775cdc7b0dd
#
_entry.id   7e1d094cbcf7da2127fef775cdc7b0dd
#
_cell.length_a   1.000
_cell.length_b   1.000
_cell.length_c   1.000
_cell.angle_alpha   90.00
_cell.angle_beta   90.00
_cell.angle_gamma   90.00
#
_symmetry.space_group_name_H-M   'P 1'
#
loop_
_entity.id
_entity.type
_entity.pdbx_description
1 polymer ?
#
loop_
_entity_poly.entity_id
_entity_poly.type
_entity_poly.pdbx_seq_one_letter_code
_entity_poly.pdbx_strand_id
1 'polypeptide(L)'
;MLFRSRSAAYNYAEPVISQALQEHPTIEIVIDLHRDGVDESKHLVTEVNGKPTAQVMFFNGLSRTNQNGEISYLPNPYIEDNLAFSFQLEYLAKQYYPEYTRCIYLKGYRYNLHLKPRSLLLEVGAQTNTVEEAKNAMEPFADLLYKVLSGSGTG
;
A
#
# COMPACT_ATOMS: atom_id res chain seq x y z
N MET A 1 -9.87 5.79 21.14
CA MET A 1 -10.14 4.36 21.38
C MET A 1 -8.90 3.58 20.94
N LEU A 2 -8.14 3.02 21.88
CA LEU A 2 -6.94 2.23 21.54
C LEU A 2 -7.41 0.82 21.14
N PHE A 3 -7.17 0.43 19.89
CA PHE A 3 -7.43 -0.95 19.44
C PHE A 3 -6.49 -1.91 20.17
N ARG A 4 -7.06 -2.91 20.85
CA ARG A 4 -6.30 -3.91 21.62
C ARG A 4 -5.47 -4.87 20.76
N SER A 5 -5.71 -4.90 19.44
CA SER A 5 -4.92 -5.69 18.48
C SER A 5 -5.04 -5.10 17.06
N ARG A 6 -4.03 -5.32 16.22
CA ARG A 6 -4.04 -4.89 14.80
C ARG A 6 -5.20 -5.54 14.02
N SER A 7 -5.49 -6.82 14.28
CA SER A 7 -6.60 -7.53 13.63
C SER A 7 -7.96 -6.91 13.95
N ALA A 8 -8.16 -6.36 15.14
CA ALA A 8 -9.38 -5.67 15.49
C ALA A 8 -9.60 -4.40 14.66
N ALA A 9 -8.53 -3.66 14.31
CA ALA A 9 -8.65 -2.46 13.48
C ALA A 9 -9.21 -2.78 12.09
N TYR A 10 -8.73 -3.85 11.45
CA TYR A 10 -9.23 -4.30 10.14
C TYR A 10 -10.69 -4.76 10.20
N ASN A 11 -11.08 -5.48 11.25
CA ASN A 11 -12.47 -5.91 11.45
C ASN A 11 -13.44 -4.71 11.63
N TYR A 12 -12.99 -3.62 12.22
CA TYR A 12 -13.80 -2.39 12.35
C TYR A 12 -13.82 -1.55 11.07
N ALA A 13 -12.74 -1.55 10.29
CA ALA A 13 -12.66 -0.81 9.04
C ALA A 13 -13.43 -1.49 7.90
N GLU A 14 -13.45 -2.83 7.86
CA GLU A 14 -14.06 -3.61 6.76
C GLU A 14 -15.51 -3.22 6.45
N PRO A 15 -16.45 -3.12 7.42
CA PRO A 15 -17.84 -2.74 7.11
C PRO A 15 -17.94 -1.30 6.60
N VAL A 16 -17.11 -0.38 7.09
CA VAL A 16 -17.11 1.02 6.63
C VAL A 16 -16.65 1.12 5.18
N ILE A 17 -15.55 0.43 4.84
CA ILE A 17 -15.02 0.38 3.46
C ILE A 17 -16.04 -0.29 2.54
N SER A 18 -16.62 -1.42 2.96
CA SER A 18 -17.62 -2.16 2.18
C SER A 18 -18.86 -1.29 1.89
N GLN A 19 -19.33 -0.53 2.87
CA GLN A 19 -20.43 0.41 2.68
C GLN A 19 -20.06 1.50 1.66
N ALA A 20 -18.90 2.12 1.81
CA ALA A 20 -18.43 3.15 0.87
C ALA A 20 -18.34 2.63 -0.58
N LEU A 21 -17.86 1.39 -0.76
CA LEU A 21 -17.78 0.75 -2.07
C LEU A 21 -19.18 0.44 -2.67
N GLN A 22 -20.18 0.15 -1.84
CA GLN A 22 -21.56 -0.04 -2.28
C GLN A 22 -22.22 1.28 -2.67
N GLU A 23 -22.00 2.33 -1.88
CA GLU A 23 -22.57 3.68 -2.13
C GLU A 23 -21.90 4.37 -3.33
N HIS A 24 -20.63 4.04 -3.60
CA HIS A 24 -19.84 4.63 -4.67
C HIS A 24 -19.26 3.56 -5.62
N PRO A 25 -20.07 2.95 -6.47
CA PRO A 25 -19.65 1.83 -7.34
C PRO A 25 -18.59 2.21 -8.39
N THR A 26 -18.37 3.50 -8.62
CA THR A 26 -17.33 4.02 -9.52
C THR A 26 -15.93 4.05 -8.90
N ILE A 27 -15.78 3.73 -7.61
CA ILE A 27 -14.45 3.58 -6.99
C ILE A 27 -13.76 2.38 -7.63
N GLU A 28 -12.60 2.60 -8.23
CA GLU A 28 -11.80 1.56 -8.87
C GLU A 28 -10.60 1.11 -8.06
N ILE A 29 -10.15 1.93 -7.11
CA ILE A 29 -8.93 1.71 -6.32
C ILE A 29 -9.21 1.97 -4.86
N VAL A 30 -8.64 1.15 -3.99
CA VAL A 30 -8.65 1.35 -2.54
C VAL A 30 -7.21 1.40 -2.03
N ILE A 31 -6.84 2.50 -1.38
CA ILE A 31 -5.51 2.67 -0.79
C ILE A 31 -5.66 2.81 0.71
N ASP A 32 -5.06 1.89 1.45
CA ASP A 32 -4.94 1.93 2.90
C ASP A 32 -3.60 2.59 3.26
N LEU A 33 -3.65 3.83 3.74
CA LEU A 33 -2.47 4.65 3.97
C LEU A 33 -1.95 4.45 5.40
N HIS A 34 -0.74 3.93 5.51
CA HIS A 34 -0.07 3.58 6.76
C HIS A 34 1.30 4.25 6.91
N ARG A 35 1.86 4.13 8.09
CA ARG A 35 3.28 4.34 8.40
C ARG A 35 3.84 3.07 9.00
N ASP A 36 4.99 2.63 8.50
CA ASP A 36 5.67 1.42 8.98
C ASP A 36 6.16 1.59 10.44
N GLY A 37 6.32 0.48 11.13
CA GLY A 37 6.95 0.40 12.44
C GLY A 37 8.35 -0.18 12.32
N VAL A 38 9.36 0.65 12.47
CA VAL A 38 10.78 0.25 12.40
C VAL A 38 11.52 0.57 13.70
N ASP A 39 12.77 0.09 13.81
CA ASP A 39 13.66 0.49 14.89
C ASP A 39 13.87 2.02 14.90
N GLU A 40 13.89 2.63 16.09
CA GLU A 40 14.00 4.09 16.27
C GLU A 40 15.28 4.69 15.66
N SER A 41 16.31 3.88 15.45
CA SER A 41 17.55 4.30 14.77
C SER A 41 17.42 4.40 13.24
N LYS A 42 16.32 3.91 12.66
CA LYS A 42 16.08 3.91 11.21
C LYS A 42 15.26 5.11 10.80
N HIS A 43 15.76 5.87 9.84
CA HIS A 43 15.06 6.97 9.18
C HIS A 43 14.93 6.66 7.69
N LEU A 44 13.71 6.38 7.25
CA LEU A 44 13.40 5.93 5.89
C LEU A 44 13.19 7.14 4.98
N VAL A 45 14.28 7.79 4.60
CA VAL A 45 14.26 9.04 3.81
C VAL A 45 15.14 8.92 2.57
N THR A 46 14.70 9.55 1.50
CA THR A 46 15.46 9.81 0.28
C THR A 46 15.24 11.24 -0.17
N GLU A 47 15.81 11.65 -1.29
CA GLU A 47 15.55 12.93 -1.92
C GLU A 47 14.81 12.74 -3.24
N VAL A 48 13.71 13.45 -3.43
CA VAL A 48 12.96 13.51 -4.69
C VAL A 48 12.75 14.97 -5.07
N ASN A 49 13.23 15.35 -6.25
CA ASN A 49 13.11 16.72 -6.75
C ASN A 49 13.66 17.79 -5.77
N GLY A 50 14.75 17.47 -5.07
CA GLY A 50 15.38 18.36 -4.09
C GLY A 50 14.65 18.45 -2.73
N LYS A 51 13.66 17.59 -2.47
CA LYS A 51 12.91 17.56 -1.22
C LYS A 51 13.21 16.30 -0.41
N PRO A 52 13.45 16.36 0.91
CA PRO A 52 13.46 15.20 1.78
C PRO A 52 12.11 14.47 1.70
N THR A 53 12.14 13.21 1.33
CA THR A 53 10.96 12.43 0.98
C THR A 53 10.98 11.08 1.69
N ALA A 54 9.91 10.74 2.38
CA ALA A 54 9.80 9.43 3.00
C ALA A 54 9.79 8.31 1.94
N GLN A 55 10.61 7.28 2.14
CA GLN A 55 10.58 6.11 1.27
C GLN A 55 9.29 5.32 1.49
N VAL A 56 8.67 4.84 0.42
CA VAL A 56 7.43 4.09 0.51
C VAL A 56 7.64 2.59 0.30
N MET A 57 6.67 1.80 0.74
CA MET A 57 6.64 0.36 0.53
C MET A 57 5.23 -0.07 0.12
N PHE A 58 5.12 -0.85 -0.94
CA PHE A 58 3.87 -1.44 -1.40
C PHE A 58 3.65 -2.77 -0.68
N PHE A 59 2.60 -2.84 0.12
CA PHE A 59 2.33 -3.98 0.98
C PHE A 59 1.12 -4.77 0.46
N ASN A 60 1.28 -6.10 0.34
CA ASN A 60 0.24 -7.00 -0.15
C ASN A 60 -0.05 -8.13 0.82
N GLY A 61 -1.33 -8.32 1.12
CA GLY A 61 -1.85 -9.44 1.88
C GLY A 61 -2.23 -10.59 0.98
N LEU A 62 -1.62 -11.76 1.19
CA LEU A 62 -1.75 -12.90 0.29
C LEU A 62 -2.84 -13.90 0.70
N SER A 63 -3.42 -13.77 1.90
CA SER A 63 -4.31 -14.79 2.47
C SER A 63 -3.72 -16.20 2.40
N ARG A 64 -2.39 -16.30 2.56
CA ARG A 64 -1.62 -17.54 2.38
C ARG A 64 -0.40 -17.54 3.28
N THR A 65 -0.06 -18.69 3.81
CA THR A 65 1.18 -18.92 4.56
C THR A 65 2.05 -19.98 3.88
N ASN A 66 3.37 -19.90 4.12
CA ASN A 66 4.31 -20.90 3.59
C ASN A 66 4.09 -22.29 4.19
N GLN A 67 3.56 -22.37 5.41
CA GLN A 67 3.36 -23.64 6.12
C GLN A 67 2.06 -24.35 5.73
N ASN A 68 0.95 -23.60 5.58
CA ASN A 68 -0.39 -24.16 5.45
C ASN A 68 -1.06 -23.85 4.10
N GLY A 69 -0.38 -23.16 3.19
CA GLY A 69 -1.00 -22.71 1.93
C GLY A 69 -2.05 -21.62 2.18
N GLU A 70 -3.17 -21.70 1.48
CA GLU A 70 -4.25 -20.71 1.57
C GLU A 70 -4.92 -20.71 2.96
N ILE A 71 -5.26 -19.51 3.42
CA ILE A 71 -6.02 -19.32 4.66
C ILE A 71 -7.50 -19.36 4.31
N SER A 72 -8.13 -20.53 4.45
CA SER A 72 -9.49 -20.80 4.00
C SER A 72 -10.57 -19.86 4.58
N TYR A 73 -10.38 -19.38 5.82
CA TYR A 73 -11.30 -18.45 6.48
C TYR A 73 -11.05 -16.97 6.14
N LEU A 74 -10.04 -16.68 5.31
CA LEU A 74 -9.70 -15.32 4.82
C LEU A 74 -9.59 -15.33 3.30
N PRO A 75 -10.65 -15.60 2.54
CA PRO A 75 -10.58 -15.63 1.08
C PRO A 75 -10.20 -14.25 0.54
N ASN A 76 -9.32 -14.22 -0.46
CA ASN A 76 -8.92 -13.02 -1.17
C ASN A 76 -8.92 -13.31 -2.69
N PRO A 77 -10.02 -12.98 -3.40
CA PRO A 77 -10.12 -13.26 -4.82
C PRO A 77 -9.27 -12.33 -5.70
N TYR A 78 -8.71 -11.25 -5.14
CA TYR A 78 -8.00 -10.20 -5.87
C TYR A 78 -6.49 -10.19 -5.65
N ILE A 79 -5.89 -11.30 -5.20
CA ILE A 79 -4.44 -11.39 -4.94
C ILE A 79 -3.64 -11.02 -6.20
N GLU A 80 -3.99 -11.59 -7.34
CA GLU A 80 -3.27 -11.36 -8.61
C GLU A 80 -3.42 -9.92 -9.09
N ASP A 81 -4.63 -9.36 -9.06
CA ASP A 81 -4.91 -7.99 -9.43
C ASP A 81 -4.13 -6.99 -8.55
N ASN A 82 -4.11 -7.22 -7.24
CA ASN A 82 -3.43 -6.37 -6.28
C ASN A 82 -1.90 -6.45 -6.44
N LEU A 83 -1.36 -7.64 -6.67
CA LEU A 83 0.07 -7.83 -6.95
C LEU A 83 0.47 -7.19 -8.28
N ALA A 84 -0.33 -7.35 -9.33
CA ALA A 84 -0.08 -6.71 -10.61
C ALA A 84 -0.08 -5.19 -10.50
N PHE A 85 -1.02 -4.62 -9.73
CA PHE A 85 -1.10 -3.19 -9.47
C PHE A 85 0.15 -2.68 -8.71
N SER A 86 0.54 -3.38 -7.63
CA SER A 86 1.76 -3.04 -6.88
C SER A 86 3.01 -3.17 -7.73
N PHE A 87 3.09 -4.18 -8.60
CA PHE A 87 4.22 -4.39 -9.49
C PHE A 87 4.34 -3.26 -10.54
N GLN A 88 3.22 -2.82 -11.12
CA GLN A 88 3.23 -1.70 -12.06
C GLN A 88 3.74 -0.41 -11.40
N LEU A 89 3.26 -0.11 -10.18
CA LEU A 89 3.74 1.04 -9.41
C LEU A 89 5.23 0.94 -9.09
N GLU A 90 5.71 -0.22 -8.63
CA GLU A 90 7.13 -0.45 -8.32
C GLU A 90 8.02 -0.34 -9.57
N TYR A 91 7.57 -0.93 -10.68
CA TYR A 91 8.30 -0.87 -11.94
C TYR A 91 8.49 0.57 -12.42
N LEU A 92 7.42 1.37 -12.42
CA LEU A 92 7.51 2.78 -12.79
C LEU A 92 8.30 3.61 -11.76
N ALA A 93 8.16 3.29 -10.46
CA ALA A 93 8.94 3.95 -9.43
C ALA A 93 10.45 3.76 -9.65
N LYS A 94 10.90 2.56 -10.00
CA LYS A 94 12.31 2.30 -10.31
C LYS A 94 12.81 3.05 -11.55
N GLN A 95 11.93 3.37 -12.49
CA GLN A 95 12.29 4.14 -13.67
C GLN A 95 12.35 5.65 -13.42
N TYR A 96 11.36 6.20 -12.70
CA TYR A 96 11.18 7.64 -12.55
C TYR A 96 11.75 8.19 -11.22
N TYR A 97 11.76 7.36 -10.17
CA TYR A 97 12.14 7.70 -8.80
C TYR A 97 12.91 6.55 -8.13
N PRO A 98 14.14 6.20 -8.58
CA PRO A 98 14.82 4.94 -8.24
C PRO A 98 14.92 4.62 -6.74
N GLU A 99 15.14 5.64 -5.90
CA GLU A 99 15.34 5.49 -4.46
C GLU A 99 14.05 5.69 -3.63
N TYR A 100 12.93 5.98 -4.31
CA TYR A 100 11.67 6.32 -3.65
C TYR A 100 11.00 5.10 -3.00
N THR A 101 11.05 3.95 -3.65
CA THR A 101 10.41 2.73 -3.14
C THR A 101 11.42 1.79 -2.48
N ARG A 102 11.01 1.15 -1.39
CA ARG A 102 11.80 0.14 -0.68
C ARG A 102 11.67 -1.23 -1.36
N CYS A 103 10.47 -1.76 -1.43
CA CYS A 103 10.13 -3.05 -2.03
C CYS A 103 8.63 -3.26 -2.10
N ILE A 104 8.20 -4.34 -2.78
CA ILE A 104 6.89 -4.96 -2.57
C ILE A 104 7.00 -5.92 -1.40
N TYR A 105 6.22 -5.72 -0.35
CA TYR A 105 6.22 -6.53 0.86
C TYR A 105 5.00 -7.44 0.92
N LEU A 106 5.23 -8.72 1.20
CA LEU A 106 4.21 -9.75 1.17
C LEU A 106 3.94 -10.32 2.56
N LYS A 107 2.69 -10.38 2.96
CA LYS A 107 2.24 -10.93 4.25
C LYS A 107 1.11 -11.95 4.09
N GLY A 108 1.01 -12.86 5.07
CA GLY A 108 0.07 -13.96 5.03
C GLY A 108 -1.40 -13.57 5.22
N TYR A 109 -1.73 -12.50 5.96
CA TYR A 109 -3.12 -12.05 6.15
C TYR A 109 -3.59 -11.18 4.99
N ARG A 110 -4.92 -10.89 4.90
CA ARG A 110 -5.51 -10.17 3.76
C ARG A 110 -5.59 -8.65 3.90
N TYR A 111 -5.59 -8.10 5.12
CA TYR A 111 -5.55 -6.64 5.40
C TYR A 111 -6.64 -5.83 4.66
N ASN A 112 -7.86 -6.37 4.52
CA ASN A 112 -8.96 -5.79 3.74
C ASN A 112 -8.69 -5.60 2.23
N LEU A 113 -7.58 -6.12 1.71
CA LEU A 113 -7.25 -6.06 0.28
C LEU A 113 -8.09 -7.00 -0.59
N HIS A 114 -9.03 -7.73 0.02
CA HIS A 114 -10.00 -8.60 -0.64
C HIS A 114 -11.28 -7.89 -1.07
N LEU A 115 -11.44 -6.61 -0.69
CA LEU A 115 -12.69 -5.87 -0.92
C LEU A 115 -12.83 -5.34 -2.35
N LYS A 116 -11.71 -5.12 -3.04
CA LYS A 116 -11.69 -4.58 -4.39
C LYS A 116 -10.40 -5.00 -5.12
N PRO A 117 -10.43 -5.28 -6.44
CA PRO A 117 -9.20 -5.34 -7.25
C PRO A 117 -8.50 -3.98 -7.24
N ARG A 118 -7.18 -4.00 -7.43
CA ARG A 118 -6.32 -2.81 -7.30
C ARG A 118 -6.38 -2.14 -5.92
N SER A 119 -6.48 -2.98 -4.87
CA SER A 119 -6.31 -2.53 -3.49
C SER A 119 -4.83 -2.59 -3.10
N LEU A 120 -4.38 -1.59 -2.36
CA LEU A 120 -3.00 -1.45 -1.92
C LEU A 120 -2.95 -0.94 -0.49
N LEU A 121 -2.11 -1.55 0.36
CA LEU A 121 -1.66 -0.92 1.59
C LEU A 121 -0.32 -0.23 1.29
N LEU A 122 -0.28 1.08 1.50
CA LEU A 122 0.88 1.93 1.23
C LEU A 122 1.51 2.36 2.56
N GLU A 123 2.70 1.85 2.85
CA GLU A 123 3.51 2.33 3.98
C GLU A 123 4.32 3.55 3.54
N VAL A 124 4.05 4.71 4.14
CA VAL A 124 4.71 5.98 3.83
C VAL A 124 5.72 6.30 4.91
N GLY A 125 6.97 5.92 4.68
CA GLY A 125 8.01 5.98 5.70
C GLY A 125 7.65 5.17 6.94
N ALA A 126 8.09 5.65 8.10
CA ALA A 126 7.88 5.02 9.40
C ALA A 126 7.55 6.07 10.48
N GLN A 127 7.37 5.62 11.73
CA GLN A 127 7.14 6.52 12.86
C GLN A 127 8.28 7.54 13.08
N THR A 128 9.47 7.26 12.56
CA THR A 128 10.66 8.11 12.63
C THR A 128 10.71 9.22 11.58
N ASN A 129 9.86 9.17 10.56
CA ASN A 129 9.77 10.21 9.55
C ASN A 129 8.96 11.42 10.02
N THR A 130 9.31 12.60 9.54
CA THR A 130 8.53 13.82 9.75
C THR A 130 7.22 13.79 8.94
N VAL A 131 6.27 14.62 9.33
CA VAL A 131 5.02 14.82 8.58
C VAL A 131 5.30 15.42 7.20
N GLU A 132 6.31 16.28 7.09
CA GLU A 132 6.71 16.91 5.83
C GLU A 132 7.28 15.90 4.85
N GLU A 133 8.19 15.02 5.28
CA GLU A 133 8.72 13.93 4.46
C GLU A 133 7.61 13.01 3.95
N ALA A 134 6.64 12.68 4.81
CA ALA A 134 5.49 11.88 4.43
C ALA A 134 4.59 12.60 3.40
N LYS A 135 4.37 13.91 3.54
CA LYS A 135 3.63 14.71 2.55
C LYS A 135 4.38 14.81 1.23
N ASN A 136 5.70 15.02 1.26
CA ASN A 136 6.53 15.07 0.06
C ASN A 136 6.47 13.75 -0.71
N ALA A 137 6.33 12.62 -0.02
CA ALA A 137 6.18 11.31 -0.63
C ALA A 137 4.88 11.14 -1.44
N MET A 138 3.86 11.96 -1.20
CA MET A 138 2.60 11.88 -1.95
C MET A 138 2.70 12.47 -3.36
N GLU A 139 3.65 13.37 -3.63
CA GLU A 139 3.85 13.94 -4.97
C GLU A 139 4.29 12.85 -5.99
N PRO A 140 5.41 12.13 -5.76
CA PRO A 140 5.80 11.05 -6.65
C PRO A 140 4.78 9.89 -6.67
N PHE A 141 4.12 9.59 -5.55
CA PHE A 141 3.08 8.58 -5.53
C PHE A 141 1.90 8.92 -6.45
N ALA A 142 1.42 10.17 -6.41
CA ALA A 142 0.33 10.63 -7.27
C ALA A 142 0.71 10.58 -8.76
N ASP A 143 1.96 10.95 -9.10
CA ASP A 143 2.47 10.84 -10.47
C ASP A 143 2.53 9.39 -10.95
N LEU A 144 3.05 8.48 -10.13
CA LEU A 144 3.09 7.04 -10.44
C LEU A 144 1.68 6.46 -10.62
N LEU A 145 0.77 6.81 -9.72
CA LEU A 145 -0.63 6.39 -9.79
C LEU A 145 -1.28 6.87 -11.09
N TYR A 146 -1.08 8.13 -11.44
CA TYR A 146 -1.57 8.69 -12.70
C TYR A 146 -1.02 7.92 -13.92
N LYS A 147 0.29 7.64 -13.95
CA LYS A 147 0.93 6.91 -15.05
C LYS A 147 0.37 5.48 -15.21
N VAL A 148 0.16 4.78 -14.10
CA VAL A 148 -0.44 3.43 -14.12
C VAL A 148 -1.87 3.47 -14.64
N LEU A 149 -2.69 4.42 -14.17
CA LEU A 149 -4.11 4.49 -14.51
C LEU A 149 -4.37 5.01 -15.94
N SER A 150 -3.55 5.94 -16.41
CA SER A 150 -3.66 6.47 -17.77
C SER A 150 -2.99 5.60 -18.84
N GLY A 151 -2.20 4.60 -18.43
CA GLY A 151 -1.37 3.82 -19.34
C GLY A 151 -0.19 4.60 -19.92
N SER A 152 0.08 5.82 -19.45
CA SER A 152 1.13 6.69 -19.99
C SER A 152 2.54 6.32 -19.54
N GLY A 153 2.68 5.34 -18.65
CA GLY A 153 3.97 4.82 -18.17
C GLY A 153 4.57 3.68 -19.01
N THR A 154 3.87 3.22 -20.03
CA THR A 154 4.31 2.12 -20.92
C THR A 154 4.72 2.68 -22.27
N GLY A 155 5.80 3.44 -22.32
CA GLY A 155 6.44 3.91 -23.53
C GLY A 155 7.80 3.24 -23.71
#